data_af6a698c76dde8fe23f105b8918a9342
#
_entry.id   af6a698c76dde8fe23f105b8918a9342
#
_cell.length_a   1.000
_cell.length_b   1.000
_cell.length_c   1.000
_cell.angle_alpha   90.00
_cell.angle_beta   90.00
_cell.angle_gamma   90.00
#
_symmetry.space_group_name_H-M   'P 1'
#
loop_
_entity.id
_entity.type
_entity.pdbx_description
1 polymer ?
#
loop_
_entity_poly.entity_id
_entity_poly.type
_entity_poly.pdbx_seq_one_letter_code
_entity_poly.pdbx_strand_id
1 'polypeptide(L)'
;MPYRRLPNTDLARLHSLQRAVDTAQNADYTEQVIPYKMLSELQRFLVPFSNVVLQSKDSYSSKVKSNKQYRHMVQNARMYISHFIQVLNLAVIRGEIKKDQKLLYGLDPIQHIVPDLSTEEALEEWGKKIIEGEQKRIANGGFPIYNPAINKVKVHYDIFCEHQRQHSFHVQNTERVQGDLKTLRKQADELILQIWDLVENHYRNEFPYARLLKCQTYGMIFYYRKNEEKLTAAVDNELRRIRDCQPTIQWSAEE
;
A
#
# COMPACT_ATOMS: atom_id res chain seq x y z
N MET A 1 -34.24 -7.11 -7.67
CA MET A 1 -33.17 -6.64 -8.60
C MET A 1 -31.84 -6.66 -7.88
N PRO A 2 -30.76 -7.05 -8.56
CA PRO A 2 -29.43 -7.03 -7.98
C PRO A 2 -29.07 -5.60 -7.55
N TYR A 3 -28.26 -5.48 -6.50
CA TYR A 3 -27.82 -4.19 -6.03
C TYR A 3 -26.42 -3.87 -6.56
N ARG A 4 -26.15 -2.60 -6.83
CA ARG A 4 -24.82 -2.12 -7.21
C ARG A 4 -23.93 -1.95 -5.98
N ARG A 5 -22.66 -2.22 -6.12
CA ARG A 5 -21.66 -2.04 -5.07
C ARG A 5 -20.41 -1.40 -5.65
N LEU A 6 -19.91 -0.38 -4.97
CA LEU A 6 -18.64 0.27 -5.34
C LEU A 6 -17.48 -0.73 -5.33
N PRO A 7 -16.53 -0.57 -6.26
CA PRO A 7 -15.32 -1.38 -6.31
C PRO A 7 -14.51 -1.28 -5.01
N ASN A 8 -14.07 -2.43 -4.49
CA ASN A 8 -13.31 -2.46 -3.23
C ASN A 8 -11.81 -2.22 -3.42
N THR A 9 -11.26 -2.43 -4.62
CA THR A 9 -9.83 -2.29 -4.92
C THR A 9 -9.59 -1.12 -5.87
N ASP A 10 -8.39 -0.54 -5.80
CA ASP A 10 -8.01 0.58 -6.67
C ASP A 10 -7.98 0.19 -8.15
N LEU A 11 -7.52 -1.02 -8.46
CA LEU A 11 -7.57 -1.56 -9.82
C LEU A 11 -9.00 -1.74 -10.33
N ALA A 12 -9.92 -2.19 -9.47
CA ALA A 12 -11.33 -2.32 -9.85
C ALA A 12 -11.99 -0.95 -10.06
N ARG A 13 -11.64 0.08 -9.27
CA ARG A 13 -12.04 1.47 -9.50
C ARG A 13 -11.54 1.98 -10.84
N LEU A 14 -10.24 1.78 -11.10
CA LEU A 14 -9.60 2.18 -12.35
C LEU A 14 -10.29 1.53 -13.56
N HIS A 15 -10.51 0.21 -13.51
CA HIS A 15 -11.20 -0.52 -14.59
C HIS A 15 -12.64 -0.06 -14.78
N SER A 16 -13.38 0.23 -13.69
CA SER A 16 -14.75 0.75 -13.79
C SER A 16 -14.80 2.09 -14.53
N LEU A 17 -13.90 3.03 -14.16
CA LEU A 17 -13.80 4.34 -14.79
C LEU A 17 -13.31 4.25 -16.24
N GLN A 18 -12.34 3.41 -16.55
CA GLN A 18 -11.85 3.16 -17.91
C GLN A 18 -12.96 2.63 -18.81
N ARG A 19 -13.71 1.61 -18.35
CA ARG A 19 -14.85 1.09 -19.12
C ARG A 19 -15.90 2.15 -19.41
N ALA A 20 -16.17 3.03 -18.44
CA ALA A 20 -17.10 4.13 -18.64
C ALA A 20 -16.61 5.10 -19.73
N VAL A 21 -15.31 5.42 -19.76
CA VAL A 21 -14.70 6.25 -20.83
C VAL A 21 -14.77 5.54 -22.18
N ASP A 22 -14.30 4.30 -22.24
CA ASP A 22 -14.24 3.52 -23.48
C ASP A 22 -15.64 3.37 -24.10
N THR A 23 -16.66 3.05 -23.28
CA THR A 23 -18.04 2.92 -23.74
C THR A 23 -18.60 4.25 -24.22
N ALA A 24 -18.35 5.35 -23.50
CA ALA A 24 -18.82 6.67 -23.89
C ALA A 24 -18.14 7.21 -25.17
N GLN A 25 -16.87 6.87 -25.40
CA GLN A 25 -16.14 7.26 -26.62
C GLN A 25 -16.57 6.47 -27.86
N ASN A 26 -16.98 5.21 -27.68
CA ASN A 26 -17.43 4.34 -28.76
C ASN A 26 -18.93 4.44 -29.02
N ALA A 27 -19.68 5.20 -28.20
CA ALA A 27 -21.11 5.41 -28.39
C ALA A 27 -21.37 6.43 -29.51
N ASP A 28 -22.38 6.20 -30.31
CA ASP A 28 -22.86 7.17 -31.30
C ASP A 28 -23.35 8.44 -30.58
N TYR A 29 -23.23 9.59 -31.25
CA TYR A 29 -23.62 10.90 -30.68
C TYR A 29 -25.07 10.91 -30.15
N THR A 30 -25.96 10.15 -30.77
CA THR A 30 -27.39 10.00 -30.38
C THR A 30 -27.60 9.14 -29.14
N GLU A 31 -26.62 8.27 -28.79
CA GLU A 31 -26.66 7.36 -27.64
C GLU A 31 -25.74 7.78 -26.49
N GLN A 32 -25.25 9.01 -26.52
CA GLN A 32 -24.31 9.49 -25.52
C GLN A 32 -24.98 9.68 -24.15
N VAL A 33 -24.69 8.77 -23.22
CA VAL A 33 -25.23 8.78 -21.84
C VAL A 33 -24.46 9.74 -20.93
N ILE A 34 -23.13 9.79 -21.10
CA ILE A 34 -22.25 10.62 -20.26
C ILE A 34 -22.04 11.96 -20.93
N PRO A 35 -22.39 13.10 -20.28
CA PRO A 35 -22.15 14.45 -20.82
C PRO A 35 -20.66 14.69 -21.13
N TYR A 36 -20.37 15.38 -22.23
CA TYR A 36 -18.99 15.67 -22.65
C TYR A 36 -18.12 16.33 -21.57
N LYS A 37 -18.69 17.22 -20.77
CA LYS A 37 -18.00 17.87 -19.65
C LYS A 37 -17.51 16.82 -18.63
N MET A 38 -18.36 15.89 -18.24
CA MET A 38 -18.01 14.83 -17.29
C MET A 38 -17.01 13.85 -17.90
N LEU A 39 -17.15 13.51 -19.18
CA LEU A 39 -16.19 12.65 -19.88
C LEU A 39 -14.79 13.27 -19.90
N SER A 40 -14.69 14.57 -20.18
CA SER A 40 -13.42 15.32 -20.14
C SER A 40 -12.82 15.39 -18.73
N GLU A 41 -13.62 15.53 -17.69
CA GLU A 41 -13.20 15.51 -16.29
C GLU A 41 -12.68 14.13 -15.91
N LEU A 42 -13.40 13.08 -16.30
CA LEU A 42 -13.03 11.69 -16.06
C LEU A 42 -11.69 11.32 -16.72
N GLN A 43 -11.48 11.71 -17.98
CA GLN A 43 -10.23 11.49 -18.70
C GLN A 43 -9.05 12.19 -18.01
N ARG A 44 -9.24 13.43 -17.56
CA ARG A 44 -8.22 14.17 -16.78
C ARG A 44 -7.92 13.52 -15.45
N PHE A 45 -8.91 12.94 -14.79
CA PHE A 45 -8.75 12.25 -13.51
C PHE A 45 -8.06 10.89 -13.66
N LEU A 46 -8.34 10.14 -14.73
CA LEU A 46 -7.80 8.80 -14.93
C LEU A 46 -6.26 8.75 -14.98
N VAL A 47 -5.63 9.76 -15.61
CA VAL A 47 -4.16 9.79 -15.75
C VAL A 47 -3.46 9.87 -14.39
N PRO A 48 -3.70 10.86 -13.52
CA PRO A 48 -3.07 10.91 -12.20
C PRO A 48 -3.47 9.73 -11.32
N PHE A 49 -4.73 9.27 -11.38
CA PHE A 49 -5.20 8.14 -10.59
C PHE A 49 -4.47 6.84 -10.97
N SER A 50 -4.34 6.53 -12.27
CA SER A 50 -3.60 5.34 -12.73
C SER A 50 -2.13 5.38 -12.32
N ASN A 51 -1.48 6.55 -12.43
CA ASN A 51 -0.08 6.73 -12.05
C ASN A 51 0.13 6.48 -10.55
N VAL A 52 -0.74 7.03 -9.69
CA VAL A 52 -0.63 6.85 -8.23
C VAL A 52 -0.94 5.40 -7.83
N VAL A 53 -1.89 4.73 -8.49
CA VAL A 53 -2.16 3.30 -8.25
C VAL A 53 -0.96 2.43 -8.59
N LEU A 54 -0.29 2.68 -9.72
CA LEU A 54 0.95 1.97 -10.11
C LEU A 54 2.09 2.28 -9.13
N GLN A 55 2.30 3.56 -8.82
CA GLN A 55 3.33 4.00 -7.86
C GLN A 55 3.12 3.38 -6.48
N SER A 56 1.87 3.24 -6.01
CA SER A 56 1.54 2.58 -4.75
C SER A 56 1.97 1.12 -4.74
N LYS A 57 1.72 0.39 -5.83
CA LYS A 57 2.13 -1.01 -5.98
C LYS A 57 3.66 -1.14 -5.97
N ASP A 58 4.35 -0.27 -6.69
CA ASP A 58 5.83 -0.29 -6.77
C ASP A 58 6.47 0.11 -5.45
N SER A 59 5.96 1.15 -4.78
CA SER A 59 6.43 1.58 -3.45
C SER A 59 6.26 0.48 -2.42
N TYR A 60 5.11 -0.21 -2.43
CA TYR A 60 4.87 -1.33 -1.53
C TYR A 60 5.82 -2.51 -1.80
N SER A 61 6.03 -2.87 -3.07
CA SER A 61 6.95 -3.95 -3.44
C SER A 61 8.40 -3.65 -3.05
N SER A 62 8.83 -2.40 -3.23
CA SER A 62 10.15 -1.91 -2.84
C SER A 62 10.34 -1.93 -1.32
N LYS A 63 9.32 -1.48 -0.57
CA LYS A 63 9.31 -1.55 0.90
C LYS A 63 9.44 -2.99 1.40
N VAL A 64 8.73 -3.95 0.81
CA VAL A 64 8.81 -5.36 1.21
C VAL A 64 10.21 -5.94 0.97
N LYS A 65 10.81 -5.66 -0.19
CA LYS A 65 12.18 -6.10 -0.52
C LYS A 65 13.20 -5.48 0.45
N SER A 66 13.14 -4.17 0.63
CA SER A 66 14.02 -3.42 1.55
C SER A 66 13.91 -3.95 2.97
N ASN A 67 12.70 -4.22 3.49
CA ASN A 67 12.49 -4.73 4.83
C ASN A 67 13.16 -6.10 5.06
N LYS A 68 13.12 -7.00 4.08
CA LYS A 68 13.77 -8.31 4.18
C LYS A 68 15.29 -8.18 4.31
N GLN A 69 15.91 -7.33 3.49
CA GLN A 69 17.36 -7.07 3.53
C GLN A 69 17.73 -6.36 4.84
N TYR A 70 16.99 -5.34 5.21
CA TYR A 70 17.22 -4.56 6.41
C TYR A 70 17.23 -5.41 7.69
N ARG A 71 16.26 -6.32 7.86
CA ARG A 71 16.23 -7.24 9.02
C ARG A 71 17.51 -8.05 9.15
N HIS A 72 18.08 -8.51 8.06
CA HIS A 72 19.34 -9.25 8.07
C HIS A 72 20.51 -8.36 8.51
N MET A 73 20.55 -7.08 8.07
CA MET A 73 21.60 -6.13 8.48
C MET A 73 21.50 -5.78 9.96
N VAL A 74 20.27 -5.56 10.48
CA VAL A 74 20.03 -5.36 11.92
C VAL A 74 20.52 -6.56 12.75
N GLN A 75 20.21 -7.79 12.32
CA GLN A 75 20.65 -8.99 13.03
C GLN A 75 22.17 -9.13 13.04
N ASN A 76 22.83 -8.87 11.93
CA ASN A 76 24.29 -8.92 11.84
C ASN A 76 24.94 -7.87 12.72
N ALA A 77 24.50 -6.61 12.65
CA ALA A 77 25.04 -5.54 13.49
C ALA A 77 24.88 -5.88 14.99
N ARG A 78 23.68 -6.32 15.39
CA ARG A 78 23.40 -6.75 16.76
C ARG A 78 24.32 -7.87 17.22
N MET A 79 24.51 -8.89 16.39
CA MET A 79 25.39 -10.02 16.69
C MET A 79 26.85 -9.56 16.90
N TYR A 80 27.38 -8.74 16.01
CA TYR A 80 28.77 -8.29 16.10
C TYR A 80 29.00 -7.34 17.26
N ILE A 81 28.08 -6.42 17.55
CA ILE A 81 28.17 -5.50 18.69
C ILE A 81 28.07 -6.26 20.01
N SER A 82 27.07 -7.14 20.16
CA SER A 82 26.91 -7.94 21.37
C SER A 82 28.11 -8.87 21.62
N HIS A 83 28.63 -9.50 20.58
CA HIS A 83 29.80 -10.38 20.68
C HIS A 83 31.04 -9.59 21.08
N PHE A 84 31.26 -8.39 20.52
CA PHE A 84 32.38 -7.54 20.94
C PHE A 84 32.30 -7.17 22.43
N ILE A 85 31.12 -6.77 22.92
CA ILE A 85 30.89 -6.45 24.34
C ILE A 85 31.14 -7.66 25.22
N GLN A 86 30.73 -8.86 24.83
CA GLN A 86 31.00 -10.09 25.57
C GLN A 86 32.51 -10.38 25.67
N VAL A 87 33.22 -10.27 24.54
CA VAL A 87 34.67 -10.49 24.52
C VAL A 87 35.40 -9.43 25.34
N LEU A 88 35.00 -8.17 25.29
CA LEU A 88 35.53 -7.09 26.14
C LEU A 88 35.31 -7.44 27.63
N ASN A 89 34.13 -7.85 28.04
CA ASN A 89 33.83 -8.27 29.41
C ASN A 89 34.70 -9.46 29.84
N LEU A 90 34.88 -10.46 28.98
CA LEU A 90 35.76 -11.59 29.26
C LEU A 90 37.23 -11.17 29.40
N ALA A 91 37.72 -10.25 28.59
CA ALA A 91 39.08 -9.72 28.71
C ALA A 91 39.30 -8.94 30.04
N VAL A 92 38.25 -8.23 30.50
CA VAL A 92 38.29 -7.58 31.82
C VAL A 92 38.31 -8.62 32.97
N ILE A 93 37.50 -9.68 32.86
CA ILE A 93 37.47 -10.77 33.87
C ILE A 93 38.83 -11.46 33.94
N ARG A 94 39.50 -11.68 32.80
CA ARG A 94 40.86 -12.28 32.76
C ARG A 94 41.97 -11.34 33.19
N GLY A 95 41.68 -10.07 33.48
CA GLY A 95 42.66 -9.07 33.88
C GLY A 95 43.51 -8.53 32.72
N GLU A 96 43.20 -8.84 31.48
CA GLU A 96 43.88 -8.34 30.25
C GLU A 96 43.58 -6.85 30.00
N ILE A 97 42.38 -6.41 30.39
CA ILE A 97 41.90 -5.04 30.29
C ILE A 97 41.48 -4.56 31.69
N LYS A 98 41.89 -3.35 32.07
CA LYS A 98 41.52 -2.75 33.37
C LYS A 98 40.02 -2.42 33.38
N LYS A 99 39.38 -2.63 34.54
CA LYS A 99 37.92 -2.38 34.72
C LYS A 99 37.49 -0.96 34.33
N ASP A 100 38.29 0.04 34.67
CA ASP A 100 38.01 1.45 34.43
C ASP A 100 37.98 1.78 32.90
N GLN A 101 38.67 0.99 32.10
CA GLN A 101 38.64 1.18 30.63
C GLN A 101 37.27 0.91 30.02
N LYS A 102 36.36 0.18 30.70
CA LYS A 102 34.97 -0.01 30.26
C LYS A 102 34.18 1.31 30.18
N LEU A 103 34.56 2.31 30.98
CA LEU A 103 33.95 3.65 30.92
C LEU A 103 34.14 4.32 29.55
N LEU A 104 35.22 4.01 28.82
CA LEU A 104 35.44 4.53 27.47
C LEU A 104 34.34 4.11 26.48
N TYR A 105 33.69 2.98 26.75
CA TYR A 105 32.61 2.43 25.96
C TYR A 105 31.21 2.79 26.52
N GLY A 106 31.15 3.54 27.62
CA GLY A 106 29.90 3.82 28.34
C GLY A 106 29.32 2.61 29.08
N LEU A 107 30.14 1.57 29.33
CA LEU A 107 29.77 0.37 30.07
C LEU A 107 30.10 0.49 31.55
N ASP A 108 29.28 -0.13 32.41
CA ASP A 108 29.52 -0.23 33.84
C ASP A 108 30.80 -1.04 34.11
N PRO A 109 31.77 -0.52 34.87
CA PRO A 109 33.01 -1.23 35.23
C PRO A 109 32.79 -2.52 36.01
N ILE A 110 31.72 -2.61 36.79
CA ILE A 110 31.45 -3.73 37.71
C ILE A 110 30.62 -4.80 37.04
N GLN A 111 29.59 -4.39 36.26
CA GLN A 111 28.66 -5.30 35.61
C GLN A 111 29.25 -5.86 34.32
N HIS A 112 29.14 -7.18 34.11
CA HIS A 112 29.59 -7.86 32.90
C HIS A 112 28.41 -8.25 32.00
N ILE A 113 27.42 -7.35 31.87
CA ILE A 113 26.17 -7.58 31.10
C ILE A 113 26.27 -6.87 29.76
N VAL A 114 25.70 -7.48 28.72
CA VAL A 114 25.49 -6.84 27.45
C VAL A 114 24.23 -5.97 27.57
N PRO A 115 24.28 -4.68 27.20
CA PRO A 115 23.11 -3.82 27.20
C PRO A 115 22.02 -4.34 26.31
N ASP A 116 20.80 -3.85 26.50
CA ASP A 116 19.71 -4.17 25.60
C ASP A 116 19.96 -3.53 24.20
N LEU A 117 19.99 -4.38 23.18
CA LEU A 117 20.18 -4.03 21.77
C LEU A 117 18.92 -4.37 20.95
N SER A 118 17.76 -4.44 21.60
CA SER A 118 16.51 -4.87 20.93
C SER A 118 15.97 -3.83 19.97
N THR A 119 16.11 -2.54 20.31
CA THR A 119 15.66 -1.43 19.46
C THR A 119 16.74 -0.96 18.49
N GLU A 120 16.34 -0.31 17.41
CA GLU A 120 17.25 0.22 16.39
C GLU A 120 18.04 1.41 16.93
N GLU A 121 17.40 2.25 17.74
CA GLU A 121 18.02 3.40 18.41
C GLU A 121 19.11 2.95 19.40
N ALA A 122 18.82 1.92 20.19
CA ALA A 122 19.80 1.35 21.10
C ALA A 122 20.98 0.73 20.34
N LEU A 123 20.70 0.05 19.23
CA LEU A 123 21.74 -0.54 18.40
C LEU A 123 22.64 0.52 17.76
N GLU A 124 22.08 1.64 17.31
CA GLU A 124 22.82 2.77 16.75
C GLU A 124 23.69 3.43 17.84
N GLU A 125 23.11 3.72 19.00
CA GLU A 125 23.82 4.35 20.13
C GLU A 125 24.99 3.48 20.64
N TRP A 126 24.70 2.20 20.91
CA TRP A 126 25.72 1.29 21.44
C TRP A 126 26.80 0.96 20.39
N GLY A 127 26.43 0.81 19.10
CA GLY A 127 27.40 0.61 18.04
C GLY A 127 28.41 1.75 17.97
N LYS A 128 27.92 3.00 18.03
CA LYS A 128 28.76 4.20 18.07
C LYS A 128 29.68 4.23 19.29
N LYS A 129 29.12 4.03 20.50
CA LYS A 129 29.89 4.01 21.77
C LYS A 129 31.01 2.97 21.76
N ILE A 130 30.71 1.76 21.27
CA ILE A 130 31.67 0.65 21.20
C ILE A 130 32.81 0.96 20.23
N ILE A 131 32.50 1.48 19.04
CA ILE A 131 33.54 1.84 18.05
C ILE A 131 34.43 2.98 18.56
N GLU A 132 33.84 4.05 19.09
CA GLU A 132 34.59 5.19 19.65
C GLU A 132 35.39 4.78 20.88
N GLY A 133 34.83 3.95 21.77
CA GLY A 133 35.49 3.46 22.97
C GLY A 133 36.74 2.65 22.68
N GLU A 134 36.65 1.72 21.67
CA GLU A 134 37.81 0.93 21.27
C GLU A 134 38.90 1.78 20.61
N GLN A 135 38.50 2.75 19.77
CA GLN A 135 39.44 3.70 19.18
C GLN A 135 40.20 4.50 20.25
N LYS A 136 39.48 5.03 21.27
CA LYS A 136 40.09 5.75 22.41
C LYS A 136 41.00 4.85 23.21
N ARG A 137 40.61 3.60 23.47
CA ARG A 137 41.41 2.64 24.22
C ARG A 137 42.72 2.30 23.52
N ILE A 138 42.67 2.05 22.19
CA ILE A 138 43.86 1.80 21.37
C ILE A 138 44.76 3.03 21.32
N ALA A 139 44.19 4.24 21.15
CA ALA A 139 44.95 5.49 21.17
C ALA A 139 45.68 5.73 22.51
N ASN A 140 45.13 5.22 23.62
CA ASN A 140 45.76 5.25 24.96
C ASN A 140 46.76 4.09 25.18
N GLY A 141 47.20 3.40 24.11
CA GLY A 141 48.22 2.34 24.20
C GLY A 141 47.67 0.95 24.51
N GLY A 142 46.33 0.73 24.46
CA GLY A 142 45.74 -0.57 24.65
C GLY A 142 45.88 -1.48 23.41
N PHE A 143 46.10 -2.79 23.64
CA PHE A 143 46.13 -3.75 22.55
C PHE A 143 44.72 -4.00 21.97
N PRO A 144 44.53 -4.00 20.63
CA PRO A 144 43.22 -4.19 20.03
C PRO A 144 42.63 -5.57 20.35
N ILE A 145 41.31 -5.63 20.48
CA ILE A 145 40.56 -6.90 20.54
C ILE A 145 40.55 -7.52 19.14
N TYR A 146 40.97 -8.79 19.05
CA TYR A 146 41.16 -9.44 17.75
C TYR A 146 39.90 -10.14 17.22
N ASN A 147 39.05 -10.71 18.04
CA ASN A 147 37.89 -11.47 17.62
C ASN A 147 36.64 -11.19 18.47
N PRO A 148 35.67 -10.42 17.95
CA PRO A 148 35.70 -9.76 16.65
C PRO A 148 36.60 -8.51 16.66
N ALA A 149 37.36 -8.29 15.58
CA ALA A 149 38.10 -7.03 15.43
C ALA A 149 37.14 -5.86 15.27
N ILE A 150 37.47 -4.72 15.89
CA ILE A 150 36.59 -3.53 15.85
C ILE A 150 36.26 -3.06 14.41
N ASN A 151 37.19 -3.20 13.49
CA ASN A 151 36.95 -2.87 12.08
C ASN A 151 35.84 -3.72 11.47
N LYS A 152 35.72 -4.99 11.86
CA LYS A 152 34.64 -5.86 11.41
C LYS A 152 33.31 -5.45 12.01
N VAL A 153 33.30 -5.09 13.30
CA VAL A 153 32.11 -4.52 13.97
C VAL A 153 31.66 -3.26 13.26
N LYS A 154 32.62 -2.34 12.97
CA LYS A 154 32.36 -1.09 12.26
C LYS A 154 31.73 -1.30 10.89
N VAL A 155 32.25 -2.23 10.10
CA VAL A 155 31.69 -2.54 8.76
C VAL A 155 30.21 -2.95 8.87
N HIS A 156 29.87 -3.84 9.80
CA HIS A 156 28.47 -4.28 9.97
C HIS A 156 27.57 -3.18 10.55
N TYR A 157 28.12 -2.33 11.40
CA TYR A 157 27.43 -1.16 11.92
C TYR A 157 27.16 -0.11 10.83
N ASP A 158 28.15 0.23 10.01
CA ASP A 158 28.02 1.20 8.92
C ASP A 158 27.01 0.71 7.87
N ILE A 159 27.03 -0.58 7.53
CA ILE A 159 26.03 -1.22 6.66
C ILE A 159 24.62 -1.11 7.26
N PHE A 160 24.47 -1.37 8.56
CA PHE A 160 23.19 -1.21 9.25
C PHE A 160 22.68 0.23 9.17
N CYS A 161 23.50 1.23 9.50
CA CYS A 161 23.12 2.64 9.44
C CYS A 161 22.70 3.09 8.03
N GLU A 162 23.41 2.63 7.00
CA GLU A 162 23.06 2.94 5.60
C GLU A 162 21.70 2.32 5.21
N HIS A 163 21.49 1.05 5.52
CA HIS A 163 20.21 0.39 5.24
C HIS A 163 19.04 0.94 6.07
N GLN A 164 19.29 1.43 7.28
CA GLN A 164 18.29 2.11 8.10
C GLN A 164 17.77 3.39 7.42
N ARG A 165 18.67 4.21 6.86
CA ARG A 165 18.30 5.41 6.11
C ARG A 165 17.48 5.06 4.87
N GLN A 166 17.92 4.06 4.10
CA GLN A 166 17.20 3.60 2.92
C GLN A 166 15.81 3.05 3.28
N HIS A 167 15.71 2.26 4.36
CA HIS A 167 14.45 1.73 4.85
C HIS A 167 13.49 2.85 5.27
N SER A 168 13.95 3.83 6.04
CA SER A 168 13.16 5.00 6.45
C SER A 168 12.65 5.79 5.25
N PHE A 169 13.47 5.99 4.23
CA PHE A 169 13.05 6.62 2.97
C PHE A 169 11.92 5.84 2.28
N HIS A 170 12.03 4.52 2.18
CA HIS A 170 10.98 3.69 1.57
C HIS A 170 9.67 3.71 2.37
N VAL A 171 9.76 3.73 3.71
CA VAL A 171 8.57 3.86 4.57
C VAL A 171 7.88 5.19 4.33
N GLN A 172 8.60 6.31 4.43
CA GLN A 172 8.05 7.66 4.22
C GLN A 172 7.45 7.83 2.82
N ASN A 173 8.13 7.35 1.78
CA ASN A 173 7.61 7.40 0.41
C ASN A 173 6.30 6.60 0.27
N THR A 174 6.24 5.41 0.87
CA THR A 174 5.02 4.59 0.85
C THR A 174 3.86 5.29 1.58
N GLU A 175 4.11 5.91 2.72
CA GLU A 175 3.10 6.65 3.50
C GLU A 175 2.57 7.85 2.71
N ARG A 176 3.44 8.61 2.05
CA ARG A 176 3.05 9.74 1.19
C ARG A 176 2.14 9.27 0.07
N VAL A 177 2.57 8.26 -0.69
CA VAL A 177 1.79 7.71 -1.82
C VAL A 177 0.44 7.14 -1.35
N GLN A 178 0.37 6.51 -0.19
CA GLN A 178 -0.89 6.04 0.39
C GLN A 178 -1.80 7.20 0.82
N GLY A 179 -1.24 8.31 1.29
CA GLY A 179 -1.97 9.55 1.58
C GLY A 179 -2.63 10.13 0.33
N ASP A 180 -1.85 10.26 -0.76
CA ASP A 180 -2.34 10.74 -2.06
C ASP A 180 -3.43 9.81 -2.60
N LEU A 181 -3.21 8.50 -2.54
CA LEU A 181 -4.16 7.50 -2.99
C LEU A 181 -5.47 7.54 -2.21
N LYS A 182 -5.43 7.79 -0.90
CA LYS A 182 -6.63 7.92 -0.05
C LYS A 182 -7.54 9.06 -0.51
N THR A 183 -6.96 10.18 -0.93
CA THR A 183 -7.71 11.33 -1.47
C THR A 183 -8.31 11.00 -2.83
N LEU A 184 -7.51 10.41 -3.73
CA LEU A 184 -7.97 10.02 -5.06
C LEU A 184 -9.03 8.92 -5.04
N ARG A 185 -9.01 8.00 -4.07
CA ARG A 185 -10.08 6.99 -3.87
C ARG A 185 -11.44 7.63 -3.63
N LYS A 186 -11.50 8.68 -2.81
CA LYS A 186 -12.76 9.40 -2.55
C LYS A 186 -13.29 10.03 -3.82
N GLN A 187 -12.44 10.72 -4.58
CA GLN A 187 -12.80 11.32 -5.86
C GLN A 187 -13.24 10.27 -6.88
N ALA A 188 -12.52 9.13 -6.95
CA ALA A 188 -12.90 8.01 -7.82
C ALA A 188 -14.29 7.46 -7.46
N ASP A 189 -14.55 7.24 -6.18
CA ASP A 189 -15.85 6.72 -5.71
C ASP A 189 -17.00 7.70 -6.00
N GLU A 190 -16.77 9.01 -5.86
CA GLU A 190 -17.74 10.06 -6.21
C GLU A 190 -18.02 10.08 -7.71
N LEU A 191 -16.99 10.04 -8.55
CA LEU A 191 -17.14 10.00 -10.02
C LEU A 191 -17.85 8.70 -10.47
N ILE A 192 -17.50 7.57 -9.90
CA ILE A 192 -18.16 6.28 -10.19
C ILE A 192 -19.66 6.37 -9.87
N LEU A 193 -20.02 6.90 -8.69
CA LEU A 193 -21.43 7.04 -8.31
C LEU A 193 -22.19 7.96 -9.27
N GLN A 194 -21.63 9.12 -9.62
CA GLN A 194 -22.25 10.07 -10.53
C GLN A 194 -22.48 9.44 -11.92
N ILE A 195 -21.49 8.72 -12.44
CA ILE A 195 -21.61 8.01 -13.73
C ILE A 195 -22.68 6.93 -13.65
N TRP A 196 -22.66 6.13 -12.60
CA TRP A 196 -23.62 5.04 -12.43
C TRP A 196 -25.05 5.56 -12.27
N ASP A 197 -25.26 6.69 -11.59
CA ASP A 197 -26.57 7.33 -11.47
C ASP A 197 -27.08 7.81 -12.84
N LEU A 198 -26.22 8.44 -13.65
CA LEU A 198 -26.58 8.87 -15.02
C LEU A 198 -26.94 7.68 -15.91
N VAL A 199 -26.15 6.63 -15.89
CA VAL A 199 -26.37 5.42 -16.70
C VAL A 199 -27.65 4.70 -16.28
N GLU A 200 -27.89 4.52 -14.98
CA GLU A 200 -29.12 3.89 -14.49
C GLU A 200 -30.37 4.70 -14.81
N ASN A 201 -30.30 6.02 -14.73
CA ASN A 201 -31.40 6.90 -15.10
C ASN A 201 -31.70 6.87 -16.59
N HIS A 202 -30.66 6.84 -17.44
CA HIS A 202 -30.83 6.76 -18.89
C HIS A 202 -31.54 5.47 -19.32
N TYR A 203 -31.13 4.32 -18.76
CA TYR A 203 -31.71 3.02 -19.10
C TYR A 203 -32.88 2.61 -18.19
N ARG A 204 -33.50 3.55 -17.48
CA ARG A 204 -34.55 3.26 -16.50
C ARG A 204 -35.75 2.53 -17.13
N ASN A 205 -36.10 2.86 -18.37
CA ASN A 205 -37.27 2.32 -19.09
C ASN A 205 -36.97 1.00 -19.83
N GLU A 206 -35.75 0.52 -19.81
CA GLU A 206 -35.35 -0.76 -20.40
C GLU A 206 -35.82 -1.94 -19.54
N PHE A 207 -36.01 -3.10 -20.18
CA PHE A 207 -36.30 -4.34 -19.46
C PHE A 207 -35.16 -4.71 -18.49
N PRO A 208 -35.47 -5.37 -17.36
CA PRO A 208 -34.52 -5.55 -16.27
C PRO A 208 -33.18 -6.18 -16.65
N TYR A 209 -33.19 -7.22 -17.48
CA TYR A 209 -31.96 -7.88 -17.91
C TYR A 209 -31.18 -7.05 -18.94
N ALA A 210 -31.87 -6.48 -19.94
CA ALA A 210 -31.26 -5.59 -20.93
C ALA A 210 -30.63 -4.37 -20.28
N ARG A 211 -31.33 -3.74 -19.31
CA ARG A 211 -30.82 -2.65 -18.49
C ARG A 211 -29.55 -3.05 -17.76
N LEU A 212 -29.53 -4.23 -17.11
CA LEU A 212 -28.36 -4.72 -16.38
C LEU A 212 -27.15 -4.86 -17.30
N LEU A 213 -27.31 -5.45 -18.48
CA LEU A 213 -26.25 -5.61 -19.48
C LEU A 213 -25.69 -4.25 -19.92
N LYS A 214 -26.57 -3.30 -20.29
CA LYS A 214 -26.19 -1.95 -20.71
C LYS A 214 -25.45 -1.20 -19.60
N CYS A 215 -25.88 -1.33 -18.34
CA CYS A 215 -25.18 -0.73 -17.20
C CYS A 215 -23.80 -1.37 -16.98
N GLN A 216 -23.65 -2.67 -17.19
CA GLN A 216 -22.35 -3.35 -17.04
C GLN A 216 -21.32 -2.92 -18.09
N THR A 217 -21.71 -2.48 -19.29
CA THR A 217 -20.76 -1.95 -20.28
C THR A 217 -20.05 -0.69 -19.76
N TYR A 218 -20.74 0.13 -18.96
CA TYR A 218 -20.17 1.30 -18.28
C TYR A 218 -19.41 0.98 -16.99
N GLY A 219 -19.04 -0.27 -16.77
CA GLY A 219 -18.24 -0.69 -15.61
C GLY A 219 -19.01 -0.82 -14.31
N MET A 220 -20.36 -0.87 -14.34
CA MET A 220 -21.16 -1.11 -13.14
C MET A 220 -21.03 -2.56 -12.67
N ILE A 221 -20.96 -2.75 -11.36
CA ILE A 221 -20.83 -4.06 -10.73
C ILE A 221 -22.10 -4.35 -9.93
N PHE A 222 -22.75 -5.45 -10.27
CA PHE A 222 -23.99 -5.89 -9.62
C PHE A 222 -23.77 -7.18 -8.83
N TYR A 223 -24.41 -7.23 -7.68
CA TYR A 223 -24.40 -8.40 -6.79
C TYR A 223 -25.83 -8.85 -6.50
N TYR A 224 -26.03 -10.16 -6.49
CA TYR A 224 -27.28 -10.79 -6.09
C TYR A 224 -27.21 -11.20 -4.62
N ARG A 225 -28.32 -11.04 -3.91
CA ARG A 225 -28.46 -11.58 -2.55
C ARG A 225 -28.53 -13.11 -2.61
N LYS A 226 -28.21 -13.77 -1.49
CA LYS A 226 -28.09 -15.24 -1.45
C LYS A 226 -29.32 -16.01 -1.99
N ASN A 227 -30.53 -15.44 -1.86
CA ASN A 227 -31.81 -16.05 -2.29
C ASN A 227 -32.47 -15.28 -3.42
N GLU A 228 -31.75 -14.45 -4.15
CA GLU A 228 -32.28 -13.64 -5.25
C GLU A 228 -32.11 -14.38 -6.57
N GLU A 229 -33.19 -14.53 -7.33
CA GLU A 229 -33.15 -15.12 -8.67
C GLU A 229 -32.34 -14.23 -9.61
N LYS A 230 -31.50 -14.86 -10.43
CA LYS A 230 -30.71 -14.16 -11.43
C LYS A 230 -31.58 -13.73 -12.60
N LEU A 231 -31.48 -12.48 -13.00
CA LEU A 231 -32.10 -11.97 -14.21
C LEU A 231 -31.52 -12.68 -15.43
N THR A 232 -32.37 -13.12 -16.33
CA THR A 232 -32.02 -13.80 -17.59
C THR A 232 -32.77 -13.18 -18.76
N ALA A 233 -32.34 -13.42 -19.99
CA ALA A 233 -33.03 -12.99 -21.20
C ALA A 233 -34.47 -13.58 -21.30
N ALA A 234 -34.72 -14.74 -20.70
CA ALA A 234 -36.03 -15.34 -20.65
C ALA A 234 -37.05 -14.49 -19.89
N VAL A 235 -36.62 -13.89 -18.77
CA VAL A 235 -37.45 -12.97 -17.97
C VAL A 235 -37.85 -11.74 -18.78
N ASP A 236 -36.92 -11.14 -19.51
CA ASP A 236 -37.23 -9.99 -20.37
C ASP A 236 -38.19 -10.34 -21.51
N ASN A 237 -38.03 -11.52 -22.12
CA ASN A 237 -38.92 -11.99 -23.17
C ASN A 237 -40.34 -12.20 -22.64
N GLU A 238 -40.47 -12.72 -21.42
CA GLU A 238 -41.80 -12.91 -20.80
C GLU A 238 -42.45 -11.57 -20.44
N LEU A 239 -41.67 -10.63 -19.88
CA LEU A 239 -42.15 -9.28 -19.59
C LEU A 239 -42.56 -8.52 -20.86
N ARG A 240 -41.87 -8.71 -21.99
CA ARG A 240 -42.28 -8.16 -23.31
C ARG A 240 -43.63 -8.72 -23.73
N ARG A 241 -43.81 -10.04 -23.68
CA ARG A 241 -45.10 -10.70 -24.03
C ARG A 241 -46.25 -10.14 -23.20
N ILE A 242 -46.06 -10.00 -21.86
CA ILE A 242 -47.08 -9.46 -20.98
C ILE A 242 -47.42 -8.01 -21.35
N ARG A 243 -46.43 -7.16 -21.63
CA ARG A 243 -46.65 -5.77 -22.07
C ARG A 243 -47.41 -5.68 -23.37
N ASP A 244 -47.02 -6.51 -24.34
CA ASP A 244 -47.63 -6.49 -25.67
C ASP A 244 -49.04 -7.14 -25.71
N CYS A 245 -49.40 -7.91 -24.68
CA CYS A 245 -50.73 -8.47 -24.46
C CYS A 245 -51.67 -7.57 -23.64
N GLN A 246 -51.21 -6.45 -23.09
CA GLN A 246 -52.11 -5.51 -22.41
C GLN A 246 -52.90 -4.71 -23.45
N PRO A 247 -54.25 -4.76 -23.46
CA PRO A 247 -55.07 -3.98 -24.39
C PRO A 247 -54.83 -2.49 -24.09
N THR A 248 -54.54 -1.72 -25.15
CA THR A 248 -54.48 -0.26 -25.11
C THR A 248 -55.86 0.24 -24.71
N ILE A 249 -56.04 0.63 -23.45
CA ILE A 249 -57.26 1.33 -23.03
C ILE A 249 -57.20 2.70 -23.70
N GLN A 250 -57.81 2.82 -24.86
CA GLN A 250 -58.13 4.12 -25.47
C GLN A 250 -59.20 4.76 -24.60
N TRP A 251 -58.80 5.76 -23.83
CA TRP A 251 -59.75 6.72 -23.29
C TRP A 251 -60.26 7.56 -24.44
N SER A 252 -61.42 7.21 -24.98
CA SER A 252 -62.19 8.10 -25.83
C SER A 252 -62.65 9.25 -24.91
N ALA A 253 -62.09 10.43 -25.16
CA ALA A 253 -62.66 11.68 -24.66
C ALA A 253 -63.95 11.89 -25.48
N GLU A 254 -65.08 11.53 -24.92
CA GLU A 254 -66.36 11.99 -25.39
C GLU A 254 -66.78 13.16 -24.50
N GLU A 255 -66.93 14.33 -25.16
CA GLU A 255 -67.69 15.57 -24.91
C GLU A 255 -67.67 16.21 -23.55
#